data_45cbfa2505239e0f7aa80c05211d893d
#
_entry.id   45cbfa2505239e0f7aa80c05211d893d
#
_cell.length_a   1.000
_cell.length_b   1.000
_cell.length_c   1.000
_cell.angle_alpha   90.00
_cell.angle_beta   90.00
_cell.angle_gamma   90.00
#
_symmetry.space_group_name_H-M   'P 1'
#
loop_
_entity.id
_entity.type
_entity.pdbx_description
1 polymer ?
#
loop_
_entity_poly.entity_id
_entity_poly.type
_entity_poly.pdbx_seq_one_letter_code
_entity_poly.pdbx_strand_id
1 'polypeptide(L)'
;MKHTWAKTLSAVVILAAMSIGATVGAETVDTRIGKLDFELGVPTKESVVKLYDELDFQRACQLYLWSLPAVNSTQAKLYAAVVCGSQGGDCAVFEGYHNLSGTLTPNVVTPYISGDLDLAKSGPMVVEVPAGLLAGSAMDFWQRPLTDFGVLGPDKGKGGKYLFVGPGQEVPKADNTVVLRSPTFGVLFFYRALDTDPAKAEAVKKGVRLYPWSRRENPPETRYLTPDPAKITAIPAMPRGMDYWKRLAAFIQSEPVEDRDRFFVAMLRPLGIEKGKLFQPDERQAKILTEAAFVGEAMAKANDFDKRFAGTHYRPDSHWEYVILADPAQDLKGYSQIDERAAWFYEDIFLTSAMISKTPGFGQAYLGAYHDKDGHAFDGGQSYHLHVPPNPPAQQFWSVTLYDIDTRGLVQNKEQIADRNPRQPGLVKNADGSVDLYFAPAAPKGFEHNWIPTTPGRSWFAWFRLYAPLEPYFDKTWPLPDIEKVK
;
A
#
# COMPACT_ATOMS: atom_id res chain seq x y z
N MET A 1 -64.12 7.20 7.77
CA MET A 1 -63.76 7.97 8.97
C MET A 1 -62.28 8.35 8.86
N LYS A 2 -62.04 9.65 8.87
CA LYS A 2 -60.74 10.29 8.69
C LYS A 2 -59.97 10.25 10.01
N HIS A 3 -58.69 9.90 10.02
CA HIS A 3 -57.73 10.38 11.00
C HIS A 3 -56.39 10.69 10.32
N THR A 4 -56.20 11.96 10.11
CA THR A 4 -54.99 12.70 9.78
C THR A 4 -54.05 12.72 10.98
N TRP A 5 -52.81 12.30 10.80
CA TRP A 5 -51.69 12.59 11.71
C TRP A 5 -50.74 13.55 11.00
N ALA A 6 -50.81 14.81 11.40
CA ALA A 6 -49.86 15.84 11.05
C ALA A 6 -48.59 15.65 11.89
N LYS A 7 -47.46 15.38 11.24
CA LYS A 7 -46.14 15.50 11.88
C LYS A 7 -45.61 16.89 11.61
N THR A 8 -45.52 17.66 12.68
CA THR A 8 -44.88 18.98 12.70
C THR A 8 -43.38 18.81 12.55
N LEU A 9 -42.83 19.15 11.38
CA LEU A 9 -41.40 19.40 11.21
C LEU A 9 -41.11 20.82 11.68
N SER A 10 -40.42 20.96 12.81
CA SER A 10 -39.80 22.23 13.21
C SER A 10 -38.52 22.42 12.40
N ALA A 11 -38.63 23.11 11.28
CA ALA A 11 -37.49 23.65 10.56
C ALA A 11 -36.97 24.89 11.29
N VAL A 12 -35.81 24.78 11.94
CA VAL A 12 -35.07 25.94 12.42
C VAL A 12 -34.43 26.59 11.18
N VAL A 13 -35.11 27.55 10.61
CA VAL A 13 -34.59 28.46 9.60
C VAL A 13 -33.76 29.51 10.34
N ILE A 14 -32.42 29.38 10.31
CA ILE A 14 -31.51 30.45 10.66
C ILE A 14 -31.58 31.46 9.51
N LEU A 15 -32.47 32.44 9.63
CA LEU A 15 -32.45 33.62 8.79
C LEU A 15 -31.26 34.49 9.24
N ALA A 16 -30.17 34.43 8.47
CA ALA A 16 -29.16 35.47 8.51
C ALA A 16 -29.78 36.71 7.89
N ALA A 17 -30.31 37.60 8.73
CA ALA A 17 -30.72 38.93 8.30
C ALA A 17 -29.47 39.70 7.87
N MET A 18 -29.25 39.84 6.56
CA MET A 18 -28.34 40.86 6.04
C MET A 18 -28.95 42.24 6.34
N SER A 19 -28.57 42.83 7.45
CA SER A 19 -28.84 44.25 7.72
C SER A 19 -27.88 45.06 6.84
N ILE A 20 -28.39 45.61 5.75
CA ILE A 20 -27.75 46.66 4.96
C ILE A 20 -27.75 47.90 5.85
N GLY A 21 -26.62 48.25 6.45
CA GLY A 21 -26.46 49.44 7.25
C GLY A 21 -25.66 49.31 8.55
N ALA A 22 -24.85 48.25 8.72
CA ALA A 22 -23.92 48.21 9.85
C ALA A 22 -22.67 49.02 9.54
N THR A 23 -22.32 49.94 10.43
CA THR A 23 -20.97 50.52 10.52
C THR A 23 -19.96 49.38 10.51
N VAL A 24 -19.06 49.35 9.51
CA VAL A 24 -17.99 48.36 9.40
C VAL A 24 -17.06 48.60 10.59
N GLY A 25 -17.34 47.95 11.72
CA GLY A 25 -16.55 47.96 12.93
C GLY A 25 -15.67 46.73 13.08
N ALA A 26 -15.07 46.58 14.22
CA ALA A 26 -14.38 45.33 14.58
C ALA A 26 -15.40 44.19 14.74
N GLU A 27 -15.14 43.05 14.12
CA GLU A 27 -16.01 41.88 14.19
C GLU A 27 -15.15 40.67 14.63
N THR A 28 -15.70 39.86 15.55
CA THR A 28 -15.09 38.60 15.97
C THR A 28 -16.01 37.45 15.60
N VAL A 29 -15.48 36.43 14.87
CA VAL A 29 -16.21 35.24 14.46
C VAL A 29 -15.63 34.03 15.16
N ASP A 30 -16.48 33.28 15.86
CA ASP A 30 -16.08 31.98 16.43
C ASP A 30 -16.08 30.88 15.34
N THR A 31 -14.95 30.19 15.19
CA THR A 31 -14.78 29.12 14.20
C THR A 31 -14.20 27.88 14.85
N ARG A 32 -14.15 26.76 14.11
CA ARG A 32 -13.48 25.52 14.56
C ARG A 32 -11.98 25.70 14.84
N ILE A 33 -11.34 26.72 14.27
CA ILE A 33 -9.92 27.05 14.51
C ILE A 33 -9.76 28.18 15.55
N GLY A 34 -10.81 28.46 16.29
CA GLY A 34 -10.86 29.51 17.30
C GLY A 34 -11.44 30.85 16.78
N LYS A 35 -11.21 31.91 17.54
CA LYS A 35 -11.69 33.23 17.19
C LYS A 35 -10.87 33.85 16.06
N LEU A 36 -11.59 34.41 15.09
CA LEU A 36 -11.03 35.24 14.02
C LEU A 36 -11.59 36.68 14.18
N ASP A 37 -10.66 37.62 14.28
CA ASP A 37 -10.97 39.01 14.44
C ASP A 37 -10.75 39.75 13.12
N PHE A 38 -11.69 40.68 12.83
CA PHE A 38 -11.70 41.48 11.61
C PHE A 38 -11.80 42.95 11.97
N GLU A 39 -11.10 43.81 11.23
CA GLU A 39 -11.21 45.25 11.26
C GLU A 39 -11.66 45.72 9.88
N LEU A 40 -12.78 46.46 9.81
CA LEU A 40 -13.35 46.93 8.55
C LEU A 40 -13.54 45.82 7.49
N GLY A 41 -13.85 44.56 7.94
CA GLY A 41 -14.03 43.40 7.08
C GLY A 41 -12.74 42.72 6.63
N VAL A 42 -11.58 43.18 7.11
CA VAL A 42 -10.26 42.59 6.82
C VAL A 42 -9.78 41.83 8.04
N PRO A 43 -9.28 40.59 7.91
CA PRO A 43 -8.71 39.85 9.05
C PRO A 43 -7.56 40.63 9.69
N THR A 44 -7.52 40.65 11.03
CA THR A 44 -6.37 41.20 11.77
C THR A 44 -5.09 40.42 11.48
N LYS A 45 -3.92 40.97 11.82
CA LYS A 45 -2.64 40.29 11.63
C LYS A 45 -2.60 38.94 12.34
N GLU A 46 -3.15 38.87 13.55
CA GLU A 46 -3.24 37.64 14.36
C GLU A 46 -4.15 36.61 13.68
N SER A 47 -5.28 37.03 13.14
CA SER A 47 -6.19 36.19 12.38
C SER A 47 -5.57 35.70 11.07
N VAL A 48 -4.81 36.56 10.37
CA VAL A 48 -4.07 36.18 9.15
C VAL A 48 -3.07 35.07 9.45
N VAL A 49 -2.31 35.15 10.54
CA VAL A 49 -1.36 34.08 10.94
C VAL A 49 -2.10 32.76 11.16
N LYS A 50 -3.18 32.76 11.95
CA LYS A 50 -4.01 31.55 12.19
C LYS A 50 -4.55 30.96 10.89
N LEU A 51 -5.02 31.78 9.98
CA LEU A 51 -5.59 31.36 8.70
C LEU A 51 -4.53 30.72 7.79
N TYR A 52 -3.31 31.28 7.74
CA TYR A 52 -2.23 30.68 6.97
C TYR A 52 -1.70 29.39 7.62
N ASP A 53 -1.61 29.32 8.94
CA ASP A 53 -1.21 28.10 9.63
C ASP A 53 -2.19 26.96 9.35
N GLU A 54 -3.48 27.24 9.46
CA GLU A 54 -4.53 26.27 9.16
C GLU A 54 -4.56 25.86 7.68
N LEU A 55 -4.41 26.82 6.76
CA LEU A 55 -4.37 26.56 5.32
C LEU A 55 -3.21 25.61 4.96
N ASP A 56 -2.03 25.89 5.51
CA ASP A 56 -0.84 25.09 5.24
C ASP A 56 -0.92 23.70 5.91
N PHE A 57 -1.50 23.63 7.12
CA PHE A 57 -1.75 22.34 7.79
C PHE A 57 -2.74 21.46 7.01
N GLN A 58 -3.87 22.03 6.55
CA GLN A 58 -4.84 21.30 5.73
C GLN A 58 -4.22 20.79 4.43
N ARG A 59 -3.42 21.62 3.76
CA ARG A 59 -2.66 21.24 2.57
C ARG A 59 -1.70 20.09 2.87
N ALA A 60 -0.95 20.19 3.95
CA ALA A 60 0.01 19.14 4.34
C ALA A 60 -0.71 17.80 4.61
N CYS A 61 -1.86 17.77 5.27
CA CYS A 61 -2.64 16.55 5.47
C CYS A 61 -3.10 15.95 4.13
N GLN A 62 -3.60 16.76 3.19
CA GLN A 62 -3.99 16.27 1.86
C GLN A 62 -2.79 15.80 1.05
N LEU A 63 -1.66 16.48 1.14
CA LEU A 63 -0.42 16.09 0.49
C LEU A 63 0.16 14.79 1.05
N TYR A 64 -0.04 14.52 2.34
CA TYR A 64 0.32 13.23 2.93
C TYR A 64 -0.44 12.08 2.23
N LEU A 65 -1.77 12.17 2.14
CA LEU A 65 -2.59 11.16 1.47
C LEU A 65 -2.25 11.01 -0.02
N TRP A 66 -2.11 12.14 -0.72
CA TRP A 66 -1.77 12.14 -2.15
C TRP A 66 -0.43 11.49 -2.44
N SER A 67 0.58 11.72 -1.61
CA SER A 67 1.96 11.34 -1.89
C SER A 67 2.36 9.94 -1.39
N LEU A 68 1.48 9.21 -0.71
CA LEU A 68 1.78 7.89 -0.16
C LEU A 68 2.45 6.94 -1.16
N PRO A 69 1.97 6.76 -2.41
CA PRO A 69 2.63 5.86 -3.36
C PRO A 69 4.05 6.30 -3.71
N ALA A 70 4.29 7.62 -3.86
CA ALA A 70 5.61 8.19 -4.18
C ALA A 70 6.60 8.06 -3.02
N VAL A 71 6.14 8.35 -1.79
CA VAL A 71 6.96 8.20 -0.58
C VAL A 71 7.27 6.73 -0.32
N ASN A 72 6.30 5.84 -0.52
CA ASN A 72 6.45 4.39 -0.41
C ASN A 72 7.53 3.87 -1.39
N SER A 73 7.49 4.25 -2.67
CA SER A 73 8.51 3.89 -3.67
C SER A 73 9.92 4.36 -3.28
N THR A 74 10.02 5.62 -2.85
CA THR A 74 11.31 6.20 -2.44
C THR A 74 11.85 5.50 -1.19
N GLN A 75 10.98 5.16 -0.25
CA GLN A 75 11.33 4.43 0.96
C GLN A 75 11.74 2.99 0.65
N ALA A 76 11.03 2.29 -0.25
CA ALA A 76 11.37 0.93 -0.66
C ALA A 76 12.77 0.85 -1.31
N LYS A 77 13.08 1.80 -2.20
CA LYS A 77 14.43 1.94 -2.77
C LYS A 77 15.49 2.13 -1.68
N LEU A 78 15.23 3.03 -0.72
CA LEU A 78 16.15 3.25 0.40
C LEU A 78 16.25 2.01 1.30
N TYR A 79 15.12 1.34 1.59
CA TYR A 79 15.10 0.13 2.41
C TYR A 79 15.99 -0.95 1.79
N ALA A 80 15.82 -1.26 0.51
CA ALA A 80 16.65 -2.23 -0.20
C ALA A 80 18.14 -1.83 -0.21
N ALA A 81 18.44 -0.54 -0.38
CA ALA A 81 19.82 -0.04 -0.31
C ALA A 81 20.45 -0.21 1.07
N VAL A 82 19.69 0.01 2.16
CA VAL A 82 20.20 -0.12 3.53
C VAL A 82 20.34 -1.58 3.93
N VAL A 83 19.30 -2.40 3.69
CA VAL A 83 19.27 -3.78 4.22
C VAL A 83 20.00 -4.78 3.33
N CYS A 84 20.06 -4.56 2.00
CA CYS A 84 20.72 -5.44 1.04
C CYS A 84 22.02 -4.83 0.46
N GLY A 85 22.25 -3.53 0.62
CA GLY A 85 23.31 -2.82 -0.10
C GLY A 85 23.04 -2.71 -1.61
N SER A 86 21.75 -2.75 -2.02
CA SER A 86 21.37 -2.70 -3.43
C SER A 86 21.54 -1.30 -4.02
N GLN A 87 21.79 -1.26 -5.32
CA GLN A 87 21.83 -0.06 -6.14
C GLN A 87 20.92 -0.28 -7.35
N GLY A 88 20.56 0.80 -8.04
CA GLY A 88 19.75 0.68 -9.24
C GLY A 88 20.32 -0.33 -10.23
N GLY A 89 19.54 -1.32 -10.64
CA GLY A 89 19.96 -2.44 -11.48
C GLY A 89 20.38 -3.72 -10.72
N ASP A 90 20.25 -3.77 -9.40
CA ASP A 90 20.38 -4.99 -8.60
C ASP A 90 19.00 -5.62 -8.30
N CYS A 91 19.02 -6.89 -7.93
CA CYS A 91 17.86 -7.61 -7.41
C CYS A 91 18.03 -7.88 -5.92
N ALA A 92 17.13 -7.37 -5.09
CA ALA A 92 17.00 -7.72 -3.69
C ALA A 92 16.08 -8.95 -3.54
N VAL A 93 16.53 -9.96 -2.82
CA VAL A 93 15.83 -11.24 -2.63
C VAL A 93 15.35 -11.33 -1.19
N PHE A 94 14.03 -11.25 -1.00
CA PHE A 94 13.38 -11.37 0.30
C PHE A 94 12.68 -12.73 0.41
N GLU A 95 13.16 -13.57 1.30
CA GLU A 95 12.69 -14.95 1.45
C GLU A 95 12.62 -15.38 2.90
N GLY A 96 11.50 -16.00 3.28
CA GLY A 96 11.26 -16.49 4.63
C GLY A 96 10.86 -15.39 5.62
N TYR A 97 10.36 -15.82 6.77
CA TYR A 97 9.77 -14.95 7.78
C TYR A 97 10.68 -13.79 8.22
N HIS A 98 11.94 -14.11 8.53
CA HIS A 98 12.86 -13.10 9.07
C HIS A 98 13.17 -11.98 8.08
N ASN A 99 13.52 -12.33 6.83
CA ASN A 99 13.86 -11.35 5.81
C ASN A 99 12.66 -10.48 5.38
N LEU A 100 11.45 -11.01 5.51
CA LEU A 100 10.20 -10.32 5.18
C LEU A 100 9.64 -9.49 6.34
N SER A 101 10.14 -9.66 7.56
CA SER A 101 9.57 -9.01 8.75
C SER A 101 9.62 -7.48 8.73
N GLY A 102 10.50 -6.88 7.94
CA GLY A 102 10.61 -5.43 7.76
C GLY A 102 9.91 -4.88 6.51
N THR A 103 9.12 -5.70 5.80
CA THR A 103 8.36 -5.29 4.60
C THR A 103 6.87 -5.10 4.92
N LEU A 104 6.16 -4.35 4.05
CA LEU A 104 4.71 -4.13 4.19
C LEU A 104 3.94 -5.37 3.72
N THR A 105 3.03 -5.83 4.53
CA THR A 105 2.05 -6.93 4.32
C THR A 105 2.49 -8.07 3.40
N PRO A 106 3.73 -8.60 3.54
CA PRO A 106 4.23 -9.64 2.65
C PRO A 106 3.50 -10.96 2.90
N ASN A 107 3.44 -11.83 1.90
CA ASN A 107 3.19 -13.25 2.15
C ASN A 107 4.51 -13.98 2.36
N VAL A 108 4.49 -15.05 3.14
CA VAL A 108 5.70 -15.85 3.45
C VAL A 108 5.82 -17.13 2.64
N VAL A 109 4.89 -17.35 1.69
CA VAL A 109 4.80 -18.63 0.95
C VAL A 109 5.78 -18.71 -0.20
N THR A 110 6.10 -17.58 -0.83
CA THR A 110 7.00 -17.51 -1.99
C THR A 110 7.96 -16.34 -1.87
N PRO A 111 9.22 -16.48 -2.35
CA PRO A 111 10.19 -15.38 -2.36
C PRO A 111 9.71 -14.19 -3.17
N TYR A 112 10.07 -12.99 -2.73
CA TYR A 112 10.00 -11.77 -3.52
C TYR A 112 11.38 -11.42 -4.03
N ILE A 113 11.49 -11.17 -5.32
CA ILE A 113 12.66 -10.56 -5.93
C ILE A 113 12.22 -9.19 -6.43
N SER A 114 12.84 -8.15 -5.91
CA SER A 114 12.48 -6.78 -6.26
C SER A 114 13.71 -5.94 -6.53
N GLY A 115 13.53 -4.81 -7.21
CA GLY A 115 14.59 -3.85 -7.46
C GLY A 115 14.05 -2.57 -8.08
N ASP A 116 14.97 -1.68 -8.38
CA ASP A 116 14.68 -0.42 -9.05
C ASP A 116 15.59 -0.17 -10.25
N LEU A 117 15.07 0.53 -11.23
CA LEU A 117 15.85 1.10 -12.33
C LEU A 117 15.93 2.61 -12.12
N ASP A 118 17.11 3.18 -12.33
CA ASP A 118 17.36 4.61 -12.29
C ASP A 118 17.67 5.11 -13.72
N LEU A 119 16.61 5.44 -14.46
CA LEU A 119 16.71 5.84 -15.86
C LEU A 119 17.39 7.20 -16.04
N ALA A 120 17.37 8.08 -15.03
CA ALA A 120 18.08 9.34 -15.07
C ALA A 120 19.60 9.14 -15.09
N LYS A 121 20.08 8.19 -14.29
CA LYS A 121 21.52 7.89 -14.15
C LYS A 121 22.04 6.99 -15.27
N SER A 122 21.25 5.98 -15.66
CA SER A 122 21.72 4.89 -16.54
C SER A 122 21.30 5.05 -17.99
N GLY A 123 20.42 6.02 -18.30
CA GLY A 123 19.71 6.05 -19.58
C GLY A 123 18.67 4.92 -19.69
N PRO A 124 18.18 4.58 -20.88
CA PRO A 124 17.28 3.47 -21.08
C PRO A 124 17.87 2.14 -20.56
N MET A 125 17.05 1.34 -19.86
CA MET A 125 17.48 0.08 -19.25
C MET A 125 16.67 -1.10 -19.75
N VAL A 126 17.33 -2.24 -19.87
CA VAL A 126 16.71 -3.53 -20.23
C VAL A 126 16.48 -4.37 -18.98
N VAL A 127 15.28 -4.92 -18.90
CA VAL A 127 14.96 -6.07 -18.05
C VAL A 127 14.78 -7.27 -18.97
N GLU A 128 15.70 -8.22 -18.91
CA GLU A 128 15.64 -9.45 -19.68
C GLU A 128 15.11 -10.56 -18.77
N VAL A 129 13.94 -11.09 -19.11
CA VAL A 129 13.23 -12.09 -18.31
C VAL A 129 13.47 -13.47 -18.90
N PRO A 130 13.85 -14.49 -18.11
CA PRO A 130 14.07 -15.85 -18.60
C PRO A 130 12.74 -16.55 -18.95
N ALA A 131 12.80 -17.56 -19.78
CA ALA A 131 11.69 -18.50 -19.96
C ALA A 131 11.46 -19.30 -18.67
N GLY A 132 10.20 -19.54 -18.32
CA GLY A 132 9.80 -20.32 -17.14
C GLY A 132 8.59 -19.78 -16.41
N LEU A 133 8.25 -20.41 -15.29
CA LEU A 133 7.13 -20.02 -14.45
C LEU A 133 7.53 -18.84 -13.54
N LEU A 134 7.48 -17.65 -14.11
CA LEU A 134 7.70 -16.36 -13.44
C LEU A 134 6.42 -15.51 -13.56
N ALA A 135 6.07 -14.81 -12.51
CA ALA A 135 5.10 -13.72 -12.54
C ALA A 135 5.68 -12.50 -11.83
N GLY A 136 5.57 -11.35 -12.47
CA GLY A 136 6.07 -10.09 -11.93
C GLY A 136 5.47 -8.90 -12.66
N SER A 137 5.83 -7.72 -12.20
CA SER A 137 5.39 -6.46 -12.80
C SER A 137 6.45 -5.38 -12.62
N ALA A 138 6.45 -4.41 -13.53
CA ALA A 138 7.17 -3.15 -13.38
C ALA A 138 6.19 -1.99 -13.33
N MET A 139 6.50 -0.98 -12.53
CA MET A 139 5.68 0.19 -12.33
C MET A 139 6.53 1.46 -12.23
N ASP A 140 5.93 2.58 -12.52
CA ASP A 140 6.55 3.88 -12.28
C ASP A 140 6.70 4.17 -10.78
N PHE A 141 7.33 5.28 -10.42
CA PHE A 141 7.50 5.64 -9.00
C PHE A 141 6.24 6.17 -8.31
N TRP A 142 5.14 6.35 -9.04
CA TRP A 142 3.79 6.47 -8.47
C TRP A 142 3.11 5.11 -8.28
N GLN A 143 3.84 4.02 -8.57
CA GLN A 143 3.37 2.63 -8.49
C GLN A 143 2.20 2.32 -9.43
N ARG A 144 2.13 3.01 -10.59
CA ARG A 144 1.22 2.65 -11.68
C ARG A 144 1.89 1.60 -12.56
N PRO A 145 1.21 0.50 -12.90
CA PRO A 145 1.79 -0.57 -13.72
C PRO A 145 2.21 -0.06 -15.10
N LEU A 146 3.42 -0.41 -15.51
CA LEU A 146 3.94 -0.21 -16.86
C LEU A 146 3.79 -1.48 -17.69
N THR A 147 4.00 -2.64 -17.10
CA THR A 147 3.86 -3.96 -17.71
C THR A 147 3.90 -5.06 -16.67
N ASP A 148 3.35 -6.22 -17.02
CA ASP A 148 3.62 -7.47 -16.30
C ASP A 148 4.75 -8.25 -16.99
N PHE A 149 5.37 -9.19 -16.27
CA PHE A 149 6.41 -10.10 -16.73
C PHE A 149 5.97 -11.56 -16.63
N GLY A 150 6.59 -12.42 -17.43
CA GLY A 150 6.42 -13.86 -17.35
C GLY A 150 5.03 -14.33 -17.78
N VAL A 151 4.44 -15.26 -17.05
CA VAL A 151 3.15 -15.89 -17.43
C VAL A 151 1.99 -14.92 -17.58
N LEU A 152 2.06 -13.77 -16.90
CA LEU A 152 1.07 -12.71 -16.95
C LEU A 152 1.43 -11.61 -17.95
N GLY A 153 2.69 -11.56 -18.36
CA GLY A 153 3.23 -10.53 -19.25
C GLY A 153 3.05 -10.83 -20.74
N PRO A 154 3.45 -9.89 -21.59
CA PRO A 154 3.47 -10.06 -23.05
C PRO A 154 4.28 -11.28 -23.52
N ASP A 155 5.31 -11.69 -22.78
CA ASP A 155 6.16 -12.85 -23.06
C ASP A 155 5.49 -14.19 -22.76
N LYS A 156 4.39 -14.21 -21.99
CA LYS A 156 3.60 -15.43 -21.66
C LYS A 156 4.45 -16.57 -21.14
N GLY A 157 5.47 -16.26 -20.33
CA GLY A 157 6.41 -17.22 -19.76
C GLY A 157 7.44 -17.79 -20.73
N LYS A 158 7.54 -17.26 -21.95
CA LYS A 158 8.56 -17.67 -22.94
C LYS A 158 9.88 -16.94 -22.76
N GLY A 159 9.92 -15.96 -21.87
CA GLY A 159 11.01 -15.02 -21.71
C GLY A 159 10.98 -13.91 -22.75
N GLY A 160 11.64 -12.79 -22.42
CA GLY A 160 11.63 -11.61 -23.30
C GLY A 160 12.49 -10.48 -22.77
N LYS A 161 12.67 -9.47 -23.63
CA LYS A 161 13.37 -8.23 -23.30
C LYS A 161 12.41 -7.08 -23.20
N TYR A 162 12.54 -6.31 -22.15
CA TYR A 162 11.73 -5.14 -21.86
C TYR A 162 12.66 -3.94 -21.73
N LEU A 163 12.50 -2.95 -22.60
CA LEU A 163 13.28 -1.72 -22.63
C LEU A 163 12.48 -0.58 -21.99
N PHE A 164 12.94 -0.12 -20.85
CA PHE A 164 12.38 1.02 -20.16
C PHE A 164 13.10 2.31 -20.59
N VAL A 165 12.31 3.29 -21.01
CA VAL A 165 12.78 4.59 -21.49
C VAL A 165 12.16 5.67 -20.61
N GLY A 166 13.01 6.50 -20.01
CA GLY A 166 12.60 7.55 -19.09
C GLY A 166 12.08 8.81 -19.78
N PRO A 167 11.59 9.77 -18.99
CA PRO A 167 11.07 11.04 -19.49
C PRO A 167 12.10 11.80 -20.34
N GLY A 168 11.69 12.23 -21.54
CA GLY A 168 12.54 13.00 -22.46
C GLY A 168 13.68 12.21 -23.12
N GLN A 169 13.86 10.93 -22.81
CA GLN A 169 14.88 10.11 -23.45
C GLN A 169 14.44 9.62 -24.83
N GLU A 170 15.39 9.50 -25.75
CA GLU A 170 15.16 8.91 -27.04
C GLU A 170 14.93 7.40 -26.93
N VAL A 171 14.00 6.88 -27.75
CA VAL A 171 13.77 5.44 -27.86
C VAL A 171 14.78 4.87 -28.85
N PRO A 172 15.71 4.04 -28.40
CA PRO A 172 16.63 3.40 -29.32
C PRO A 172 15.90 2.35 -30.18
N LYS A 173 16.42 2.11 -31.38
CA LYS A 173 15.93 1.02 -32.23
C LYS A 173 16.22 -0.33 -31.54
N ALA A 174 15.19 -1.05 -31.18
CA ALA A 174 15.26 -2.30 -30.42
C ALA A 174 14.38 -3.37 -31.08
N ASP A 175 15.01 -4.32 -31.77
CA ASP A 175 14.31 -5.43 -32.40
C ASP A 175 13.97 -6.49 -31.32
N ASN A 176 12.82 -7.15 -31.48
CA ASN A 176 12.34 -8.22 -30.57
C ASN A 176 12.31 -7.81 -29.07
N THR A 177 11.97 -6.55 -28.79
CA THR A 177 11.98 -5.98 -27.46
C THR A 177 10.68 -5.23 -27.20
N VAL A 178 10.06 -5.44 -26.04
CA VAL A 178 8.90 -4.64 -25.61
C VAL A 178 9.43 -3.29 -25.11
N VAL A 179 9.07 -2.21 -25.80
CA VAL A 179 9.50 -0.85 -25.44
C VAL A 179 8.44 -0.19 -24.57
N LEU A 180 8.85 0.31 -23.40
CA LEU A 180 7.99 0.90 -22.38
C LEU A 180 8.49 2.32 -22.05
N ARG A 181 7.61 3.32 -22.16
CA ARG A 181 7.89 4.67 -21.72
C ARG A 181 7.40 4.84 -20.29
N SER A 182 8.33 5.14 -19.39
CA SER A 182 8.00 5.49 -18.02
C SER A 182 7.78 7.00 -17.89
N PRO A 183 6.72 7.45 -17.17
CA PRO A 183 6.54 8.86 -16.86
C PRO A 183 7.48 9.35 -15.75
N THR A 184 8.15 8.43 -15.04
CA THR A 184 9.16 8.72 -14.02
C THR A 184 10.51 8.14 -14.40
N PHE A 185 11.60 8.73 -13.88
CA PHE A 185 12.95 8.17 -14.04
C PHE A 185 13.18 6.92 -13.20
N GLY A 186 12.55 6.86 -12.05
CA GLY A 186 12.51 5.66 -11.23
C GLY A 186 11.49 4.66 -11.77
N VAL A 187 11.88 3.39 -11.85
CA VAL A 187 10.98 2.27 -12.14
C VAL A 187 11.19 1.21 -11.06
N LEU A 188 10.13 0.85 -10.36
CA LEU A 188 10.13 -0.30 -9.46
C LEU A 188 9.74 -1.55 -10.24
N PHE A 189 10.32 -2.68 -9.87
CA PHE A 189 9.87 -3.97 -10.36
C PHE A 189 9.93 -5.02 -9.27
N PHE A 190 9.09 -6.01 -9.40
CA PHE A 190 9.16 -7.23 -8.60
C PHE A 190 8.76 -8.44 -9.44
N TYR A 191 9.22 -9.61 -9.03
CA TYR A 191 8.76 -10.87 -9.60
C TYR A 191 8.91 -12.01 -8.59
N ARG A 192 8.28 -13.12 -8.91
CA ARG A 192 8.26 -14.36 -8.12
C ARG A 192 8.50 -15.53 -9.04
N ALA A 193 9.32 -16.48 -8.60
CA ALA A 193 9.45 -17.79 -9.23
C ALA A 193 8.32 -18.69 -8.71
N LEU A 194 7.54 -19.26 -9.61
CA LEU A 194 6.31 -19.99 -9.28
C LEU A 194 6.45 -21.50 -9.47
N ASP A 195 7.58 -21.98 -10.02
CA ASP A 195 7.79 -23.41 -10.25
C ASP A 195 7.87 -24.15 -8.91
N THR A 196 7.26 -25.32 -8.85
CA THR A 196 7.31 -26.20 -7.66
C THR A 196 8.60 -27.04 -7.61
N ASP A 197 9.30 -27.19 -8.73
CA ASP A 197 10.63 -27.77 -8.79
C ASP A 197 11.66 -26.75 -8.28
N PRO A 198 12.38 -27.01 -7.17
CA PRO A 198 13.31 -26.06 -6.58
C PRO A 198 14.43 -25.62 -7.51
N ALA A 199 14.95 -26.52 -8.37
CA ALA A 199 16.03 -26.19 -9.30
C ALA A 199 15.55 -25.24 -10.40
N LYS A 200 14.34 -25.45 -10.93
CA LYS A 200 13.71 -24.55 -11.90
C LYS A 200 13.35 -23.23 -11.28
N ALA A 201 12.78 -23.22 -10.07
CA ALA A 201 12.48 -22.02 -9.32
C ALA A 201 13.74 -21.16 -9.09
N GLU A 202 14.85 -21.79 -8.68
CA GLU A 202 16.13 -21.10 -8.46
C GLU A 202 16.72 -20.54 -9.77
N ALA A 203 16.64 -21.30 -10.86
CA ALA A 203 17.09 -20.83 -12.18
C ALA A 203 16.29 -19.61 -12.66
N VAL A 204 14.98 -19.61 -12.48
CA VAL A 204 14.11 -18.46 -12.81
C VAL A 204 14.37 -17.31 -11.87
N LYS A 205 14.52 -17.56 -10.56
CA LYS A 205 14.81 -16.56 -9.53
C LYS A 205 16.06 -15.75 -9.87
N LYS A 206 17.12 -16.39 -10.33
CA LYS A 206 18.41 -15.77 -10.69
C LYS A 206 18.60 -15.54 -12.19
N GLY A 207 17.57 -15.74 -12.98
CA GLY A 207 17.66 -15.66 -14.43
C GLY A 207 17.35 -14.29 -15.04
N VAL A 208 16.80 -13.34 -14.26
CA VAL A 208 16.50 -11.99 -14.75
C VAL A 208 17.79 -11.19 -14.85
N ARG A 209 17.99 -10.50 -15.99
CA ARG A 209 19.16 -9.68 -16.22
C ARG A 209 18.77 -8.22 -16.37
N LEU A 210 19.52 -7.35 -15.69
CA LEU A 210 19.30 -5.90 -15.65
C LEU A 210 20.54 -5.17 -16.18
N TYR A 211 20.37 -4.37 -17.23
CA TYR A 211 21.52 -3.65 -17.80
C TYR A 211 21.09 -2.39 -18.57
N PRO A 212 21.93 -1.35 -18.60
CA PRO A 212 21.72 -0.21 -19.47
C PRO A 212 21.74 -0.61 -20.95
N TRP A 213 20.87 -0.01 -21.76
CA TRP A 213 20.85 -0.25 -23.21
C TRP A 213 22.21 -0.02 -23.87
N SER A 214 22.94 0.97 -23.39
CA SER A 214 24.31 1.28 -23.85
C SER A 214 25.31 0.13 -23.66
N ARG A 215 25.00 -0.81 -22.74
CA ARG A 215 25.84 -1.98 -22.42
C ARG A 215 25.27 -3.31 -22.95
N ARG A 216 24.27 -3.28 -23.85
CA ARG A 216 23.56 -4.49 -24.32
C ARG A 216 24.44 -5.51 -25.04
N GLU A 217 25.55 -5.08 -25.65
CA GLU A 217 26.49 -5.99 -26.33
C GLU A 217 27.41 -6.75 -25.35
N ASN A 218 27.67 -6.16 -24.19
CA ASN A 218 28.41 -6.76 -23.11
C ASN A 218 27.78 -6.38 -21.76
N PRO A 219 26.59 -6.96 -21.43
CA PRO A 219 25.86 -6.58 -20.25
C PRO A 219 26.59 -7.00 -18.98
N PRO A 220 26.60 -6.14 -17.95
CA PRO A 220 27.14 -6.49 -16.64
C PRO A 220 26.35 -7.64 -16.02
N GLU A 221 26.96 -8.34 -15.08
CA GLU A 221 26.28 -9.34 -14.27
C GLU A 221 25.26 -8.64 -13.34
N THR A 222 24.05 -9.19 -13.26
CA THR A 222 23.03 -8.76 -12.32
C THR A 222 23.31 -9.36 -10.95
N ARG A 223 23.45 -8.53 -9.94
CA ARG A 223 23.66 -8.96 -8.56
C ARG A 223 22.34 -9.33 -7.90
N TYR A 224 22.33 -10.43 -7.17
CA TYR A 224 21.22 -10.90 -6.35
C TYR A 224 21.64 -10.81 -4.89
N LEU A 225 21.01 -9.91 -4.13
CA LEU A 225 21.44 -9.53 -2.80
C LEU A 225 20.33 -9.92 -1.79
N THR A 226 20.73 -10.51 -0.69
CA THR A 226 19.82 -10.85 0.41
C THR A 226 19.96 -9.82 1.53
N PRO A 227 18.89 -9.56 2.30
CA PRO A 227 18.95 -8.68 3.45
C PRO A 227 20.01 -9.14 4.46
N ASP A 228 20.76 -8.18 5.00
CA ASP A 228 21.58 -8.39 6.19
C ASP A 228 20.67 -8.47 7.42
N PRO A 229 20.60 -9.61 8.12
CA PRO A 229 19.70 -9.80 9.25
C PRO A 229 19.84 -8.72 10.34
N ALA A 230 21.04 -8.17 10.53
CA ALA A 230 21.29 -7.13 11.51
C ALA A 230 20.71 -5.76 11.12
N LYS A 231 20.32 -5.58 9.87
CA LYS A 231 19.81 -4.31 9.32
C LYS A 231 18.31 -4.30 9.04
N ILE A 232 17.62 -5.42 9.11
CA ILE A 232 16.20 -5.51 8.73
C ILE A 232 15.33 -4.50 9.48
N THR A 233 15.65 -4.19 10.73
CA THR A 233 14.94 -3.20 11.55
C THR A 233 15.63 -1.84 11.62
N ALA A 234 16.67 -1.61 10.82
CA ALA A 234 17.45 -0.37 10.86
C ALA A 234 16.64 0.87 10.45
N ILE A 235 15.67 0.66 9.54
CA ILE A 235 14.71 1.69 9.13
C ILE A 235 13.32 1.08 9.02
N PRO A 236 12.24 1.86 9.28
CA PRO A 236 10.88 1.37 9.11
C PRO A 236 10.54 1.19 7.63
N ALA A 237 9.60 0.29 7.31
CA ALA A 237 9.08 0.12 5.96
C ALA A 237 8.43 1.39 5.41
N MET A 238 7.76 2.16 6.28
CA MET A 238 7.25 3.51 5.96
C MET A 238 7.88 4.56 6.87
N PRO A 239 8.31 5.72 6.32
CA PRO A 239 8.88 6.79 7.13
C PRO A 239 7.78 7.53 7.89
N ARG A 240 8.11 8.07 9.07
CA ARG A 240 7.21 8.84 9.92
C ARG A 240 7.72 10.24 10.20
N GLY A 241 6.83 11.11 10.62
CA GLY A 241 7.16 12.49 10.99
C GLY A 241 7.91 13.24 9.88
N MET A 242 8.96 13.94 10.22
CA MET A 242 9.75 14.72 9.26
C MET A 242 10.43 13.86 8.18
N ASP A 243 10.70 12.59 8.45
CA ASP A 243 11.31 11.71 7.44
C ASP A 243 10.36 11.39 6.28
N TYR A 244 9.06 11.42 6.50
CA TYR A 244 8.06 11.36 5.42
C TYR A 244 8.25 12.50 4.42
N TRP A 245 8.35 13.74 4.92
CA TRP A 245 8.53 14.92 4.09
C TRP A 245 9.87 14.98 3.39
N LYS A 246 10.93 14.49 4.04
CA LYS A 246 12.26 14.33 3.39
C LYS A 246 12.19 13.35 2.21
N ARG A 247 11.42 12.24 2.33
CA ARG A 247 11.22 11.29 1.21
C ARG A 247 10.42 11.92 0.08
N LEU A 248 9.34 12.62 0.39
CA LEU A 248 8.56 13.35 -0.60
C LEU A 248 9.41 14.43 -1.29
N ALA A 249 10.19 15.20 -0.55
CA ALA A 249 11.09 16.19 -1.12
C ALA A 249 12.13 15.54 -2.07
N ALA A 250 12.72 14.42 -1.69
CA ALA A 250 13.64 13.67 -2.55
C ALA A 250 12.97 13.19 -3.84
N PHE A 251 11.72 12.70 -3.76
CA PHE A 251 10.93 12.33 -4.93
C PHE A 251 10.68 13.53 -5.86
N ILE A 252 10.24 14.66 -5.31
CA ILE A 252 9.99 15.89 -6.09
C ILE A 252 11.26 16.40 -6.77
N GLN A 253 12.44 16.20 -6.16
CA GLN A 253 13.72 16.55 -6.78
C GLN A 253 14.08 15.63 -7.94
N SER A 254 13.86 14.32 -7.80
CA SER A 254 14.31 13.32 -8.79
C SER A 254 13.36 13.16 -9.96
N GLU A 255 12.04 13.27 -9.75
CA GLU A 255 11.03 12.91 -10.73
C GLU A 255 10.41 14.13 -11.43
N PRO A 256 9.96 14.02 -12.68
CA PRO A 256 9.21 15.08 -13.33
C PRO A 256 7.85 15.29 -12.69
N VAL A 257 7.32 16.50 -12.82
CA VAL A 257 5.95 16.82 -12.42
C VAL A 257 5.02 16.56 -13.59
N GLU A 258 4.09 15.63 -13.44
CA GLU A 258 3.04 15.38 -14.43
C GLU A 258 1.91 16.42 -14.32
N ASP A 259 1.19 16.64 -15.41
CA ASP A 259 0.10 17.64 -15.44
C ASP A 259 -1.00 17.35 -14.39
N ARG A 260 -1.31 16.09 -14.15
CA ARG A 260 -2.28 15.65 -13.13
C ARG A 260 -1.88 16.04 -11.70
N ASP A 261 -0.57 16.21 -11.44
CA ASP A 261 -0.03 16.44 -10.10
C ASP A 261 0.27 17.92 -9.82
N ARG A 262 0.19 18.78 -10.83
CA ARG A 262 0.53 20.22 -10.71
C ARG A 262 -0.23 20.94 -9.60
N PHE A 263 -1.49 20.58 -9.38
CA PHE A 263 -2.31 21.14 -8.32
C PHE A 263 -1.72 20.84 -6.92
N PHE A 264 -1.35 19.60 -6.68
CA PHE A 264 -0.73 19.18 -5.42
C PHE A 264 0.66 19.76 -5.25
N VAL A 265 1.45 19.79 -6.32
CA VAL A 265 2.80 20.40 -6.29
C VAL A 265 2.72 21.90 -5.96
N ALA A 266 1.68 22.61 -6.39
CA ALA A 266 1.47 24.00 -5.99
C ALA A 266 1.27 24.15 -4.47
N MET A 267 0.62 23.19 -3.81
CA MET A 267 0.41 23.19 -2.36
C MET A 267 1.70 22.88 -1.57
N LEU A 268 2.69 22.24 -2.16
CA LEU A 268 3.98 21.93 -1.52
C LEU A 268 4.85 23.19 -1.31
N ARG A 269 4.70 24.20 -2.17
CA ARG A 269 5.57 25.40 -2.18
C ARG A 269 5.55 26.17 -0.84
N PRO A 270 4.40 26.52 -0.24
CA PRO A 270 4.37 27.20 1.05
C PRO A 270 4.93 26.35 2.19
N LEU A 271 5.02 25.01 2.00
CA LEU A 271 5.59 24.07 2.97
C LEU A 271 7.11 23.89 2.79
N GLY A 272 7.75 24.64 1.89
CA GLY A 272 9.20 24.58 1.65
C GLY A 272 9.66 23.42 0.76
N ILE A 273 8.76 22.66 0.13
CA ILE A 273 9.09 21.59 -0.83
C ILE A 273 8.89 22.11 -2.25
N GLU A 274 9.98 22.37 -2.95
CA GLU A 274 9.96 22.92 -4.30
C GLU A 274 11.08 22.31 -5.15
N LYS A 275 10.77 21.93 -6.38
CA LYS A 275 11.76 21.36 -7.32
C LYS A 275 12.91 22.34 -7.58
N GLY A 276 14.13 21.84 -7.51
CA GLY A 276 15.34 22.64 -7.69
C GLY A 276 15.80 23.40 -6.45
N LYS A 277 15.07 23.30 -5.32
CA LYS A 277 15.45 23.89 -4.04
C LYS A 277 15.73 22.82 -2.99
N LEU A 278 16.73 23.07 -2.14
CA LEU A 278 16.99 22.19 -1.00
C LEU A 278 15.86 22.31 0.02
N PHE A 279 15.34 21.17 0.47
CA PHE A 279 14.32 21.13 1.51
C PHE A 279 14.92 21.47 2.87
N GLN A 280 14.67 22.69 3.32
CA GLN A 280 15.11 23.24 4.62
C GLN A 280 13.94 24.02 5.21
N PRO A 281 12.95 23.33 5.84
CA PRO A 281 11.78 24.00 6.41
C PRO A 281 12.22 24.92 7.55
N ASP A 282 11.62 26.11 7.61
CA ASP A 282 11.75 26.98 8.77
C ASP A 282 11.00 26.39 9.99
N GLU A 283 11.11 27.06 11.15
CA GLU A 283 10.50 26.57 12.40
C GLU A 283 8.97 26.42 12.30
N ARG A 284 8.30 27.37 11.64
CA ARG A 284 6.85 27.32 11.40
C ARG A 284 6.49 26.13 10.49
N GLN A 285 7.17 26.00 9.37
CA GLN A 285 6.97 24.89 8.43
C GLN A 285 7.25 23.52 9.09
N ALA A 286 8.34 23.42 9.86
CA ALA A 286 8.70 22.19 10.54
C ALA A 286 7.65 21.76 11.57
N LYS A 287 7.06 22.70 12.31
CA LYS A 287 5.96 22.44 13.24
C LYS A 287 4.73 21.91 12.50
N ILE A 288 4.27 22.60 11.46
CA ILE A 288 3.11 22.21 10.66
C ILE A 288 3.32 20.82 10.03
N LEU A 289 4.48 20.60 9.41
CA LEU A 289 4.80 19.33 8.76
C LEU A 289 4.87 18.17 9.74
N THR A 290 5.41 18.38 10.94
CA THR A 290 5.48 17.34 11.97
C THR A 290 4.08 16.94 12.44
N GLU A 291 3.21 17.91 12.72
CA GLU A 291 1.84 17.66 13.11
C GLU A 291 1.02 17.02 11.98
N ALA A 292 1.16 17.54 10.75
CA ALA A 292 0.48 17.01 9.57
C ALA A 292 0.92 15.60 9.19
N ALA A 293 2.19 15.21 9.46
CA ALA A 293 2.62 13.83 9.25
C ALA A 293 1.88 12.87 10.18
N PHE A 294 1.67 13.26 11.45
CA PHE A 294 0.90 12.45 12.39
C PHE A 294 -0.59 12.37 12.02
N VAL A 295 -1.21 13.52 11.75
CA VAL A 295 -2.64 13.57 11.41
C VAL A 295 -2.91 12.93 10.04
N GLY A 296 -2.04 13.15 9.04
CA GLY A 296 -2.13 12.52 7.73
C GLY A 296 -1.96 10.99 7.79
N GLU A 297 -1.04 10.50 8.63
CA GLU A 297 -0.92 9.05 8.91
C GLU A 297 -2.20 8.51 9.55
N ALA A 298 -2.77 9.22 10.52
CA ALA A 298 -4.03 8.83 11.15
C ALA A 298 -5.21 8.83 10.17
N MET A 299 -5.27 9.80 9.23
CA MET A 299 -6.26 9.83 8.16
C MET A 299 -6.11 8.65 7.18
N ALA A 300 -4.88 8.33 6.78
CA ALA A 300 -4.60 7.17 5.94
C ALA A 300 -4.99 5.86 6.65
N LYS A 301 -4.68 5.76 7.94
CA LYS A 301 -5.07 4.62 8.80
C LYS A 301 -6.59 4.49 8.92
N ALA A 302 -7.33 5.59 9.04
CA ALA A 302 -8.79 5.57 9.05
C ALA A 302 -9.36 5.14 7.69
N ASN A 303 -8.79 5.62 6.59
CA ASN A 303 -9.18 5.20 5.25
C ASN A 303 -8.93 3.71 5.00
N ASP A 304 -7.95 3.12 5.68
CA ASP A 304 -7.57 1.72 5.51
C ASP A 304 -8.30 0.76 6.46
N PHE A 305 -8.38 1.09 7.74
CA PHE A 305 -8.90 0.16 8.77
C PHE A 305 -10.37 0.42 9.14
N ASP A 306 -10.98 1.48 8.62
CA ASP A 306 -12.40 1.81 8.80
C ASP A 306 -12.92 2.48 7.52
N LYS A 307 -12.89 1.72 6.44
CA LYS A 307 -13.15 2.20 5.08
C LYS A 307 -14.59 2.69 4.91
N ARG A 308 -14.77 3.93 4.48
CA ARG A 308 -16.07 4.52 4.11
C ARG A 308 -16.41 4.41 2.61
N PHE A 309 -15.61 3.65 1.85
CA PHE A 309 -15.81 3.51 0.40
C PHE A 309 -17.00 2.60 0.07
N ALA A 310 -17.67 2.87 -1.04
CA ALA A 310 -18.72 1.98 -1.53
C ALA A 310 -18.13 0.62 -1.92
N GLY A 311 -18.80 -0.45 -1.51
CA GLY A 311 -18.38 -1.81 -1.85
C GLY A 311 -17.21 -2.35 -1.03
N THR A 312 -16.91 -1.73 0.11
CA THR A 312 -15.82 -2.14 1.01
C THR A 312 -15.99 -3.59 1.50
N HIS A 313 -17.18 -3.96 1.98
CA HIS A 313 -17.41 -5.28 2.58
C HIS A 313 -17.54 -6.37 1.51
N TYR A 314 -16.86 -7.49 1.75
CA TYR A 314 -17.01 -8.69 0.92
C TYR A 314 -18.46 -9.17 0.92
N ARG A 315 -19.10 -9.20 2.09
CA ARG A 315 -20.53 -9.49 2.29
C ARG A 315 -21.14 -8.47 3.26
N PRO A 316 -22.42 -8.13 3.10
CA PRO A 316 -23.07 -7.14 3.98
C PRO A 316 -23.14 -7.54 5.47
N ASP A 317 -23.03 -8.83 5.76
CA ASP A 317 -23.14 -9.44 7.08
C ASP A 317 -21.76 -9.84 7.66
N SER A 318 -20.67 -9.31 7.13
CA SER A 318 -19.30 -9.68 7.49
C SER A 318 -18.40 -8.46 7.66
N HIS A 319 -17.42 -8.57 8.57
CA HIS A 319 -16.34 -7.60 8.75
C HIS A 319 -15.13 -7.86 7.82
N TRP A 320 -15.20 -8.88 6.96
CA TRP A 320 -14.22 -9.05 5.91
C TRP A 320 -14.40 -8.02 4.82
N GLU A 321 -13.35 -7.29 4.51
CA GLU A 321 -13.31 -6.19 3.57
C GLU A 321 -12.42 -6.51 2.38
N TYR A 322 -12.74 -5.94 1.22
CA TYR A 322 -11.78 -5.90 0.12
C TYR A 322 -10.61 -4.99 0.51
N VAL A 323 -9.41 -5.55 0.49
CA VAL A 323 -8.19 -4.79 0.82
C VAL A 323 -7.88 -3.76 -0.27
N ILE A 324 -8.04 -4.15 -1.54
CA ILE A 324 -7.74 -3.31 -2.70
C ILE A 324 -9.02 -2.76 -3.31
N LEU A 325 -9.26 -1.47 -3.18
CA LEU A 325 -10.36 -0.74 -3.81
C LEU A 325 -9.87 0.26 -4.88
N ALA A 326 -8.57 0.54 -4.91
CA ALA A 326 -7.97 1.38 -5.94
C ALA A 326 -7.82 0.59 -7.26
N ASP A 327 -8.12 1.24 -8.39
CA ASP A 327 -7.72 0.74 -9.70
C ASP A 327 -6.19 0.80 -9.85
N PRO A 328 -5.54 -0.14 -10.55
CA PRO A 328 -4.09 -0.07 -10.79
C PRO A 328 -3.61 1.24 -11.44
N ALA A 329 -4.46 1.87 -12.27
CA ALA A 329 -4.18 3.20 -12.83
C ALA A 329 -4.29 4.32 -11.77
N GLN A 330 -4.87 4.05 -10.60
CA GLN A 330 -5.16 4.99 -9.52
C GLN A 330 -6.15 6.09 -9.92
N ASP A 331 -6.85 5.91 -11.02
CA ASP A 331 -7.79 6.84 -11.60
C ASP A 331 -9.04 6.11 -12.07
N LEU A 332 -10.19 6.75 -11.97
CA LEU A 332 -11.44 6.37 -12.59
C LEU A 332 -11.91 7.46 -13.53
N LYS A 333 -12.94 7.16 -14.35
CA LYS A 333 -13.50 8.17 -15.24
C LYS A 333 -14.04 9.34 -14.41
N GLY A 334 -13.34 10.46 -14.45
CA GLY A 334 -13.78 11.72 -13.85
C GLY A 334 -13.08 12.10 -12.54
N TYR A 335 -12.31 11.22 -11.90
CA TYR A 335 -11.56 11.56 -10.69
C TYR A 335 -10.39 10.60 -10.43
N SER A 336 -9.37 11.12 -9.72
CA SER A 336 -8.28 10.30 -9.19
C SER A 336 -8.67 9.73 -7.83
N GLN A 337 -8.42 8.45 -7.63
CA GLN A 337 -8.77 7.71 -6.41
C GLN A 337 -7.78 8.00 -5.28
N ILE A 338 -7.78 9.22 -4.74
CA ILE A 338 -6.80 9.65 -3.73
C ILE A 338 -6.95 8.90 -2.42
N ASP A 339 -8.18 8.71 -1.95
CA ASP A 339 -8.45 8.06 -0.67
C ASP A 339 -8.24 6.54 -0.75
N GLU A 340 -8.73 5.88 -1.80
CA GLU A 340 -8.59 4.43 -2.00
C GLU A 340 -7.12 4.03 -2.19
N ARG A 341 -6.35 4.83 -2.96
CA ARG A 341 -4.92 4.58 -3.11
C ARG A 341 -4.15 4.91 -1.83
N ALA A 342 -4.59 5.91 -1.05
CA ALA A 342 -3.97 6.23 0.23
C ALA A 342 -4.16 5.08 1.23
N ALA A 343 -5.34 4.46 1.28
CA ALA A 343 -5.60 3.25 2.07
C ALA A 343 -4.63 2.14 1.65
N TRP A 344 -4.59 1.81 0.36
CA TRP A 344 -3.74 0.75 -0.15
C TRP A 344 -2.24 0.99 0.11
N PHE A 345 -1.69 2.15 -0.26
CA PHE A 345 -0.27 2.44 -0.10
C PHE A 345 0.15 2.82 1.33
N TYR A 346 -0.81 2.98 2.24
CA TYR A 346 -0.54 2.97 3.67
C TYR A 346 -0.21 1.55 4.15
N GLU A 347 -0.92 0.56 3.64
CA GLU A 347 -0.88 -0.83 4.12
C GLU A 347 0.15 -1.69 3.36
N ASP A 348 0.29 -1.48 2.04
CA ASP A 348 1.13 -2.34 1.17
C ASP A 348 1.94 -1.52 0.15
N ILE A 349 2.70 -2.21 -0.65
CA ILE A 349 3.49 -1.73 -1.77
C ILE A 349 3.13 -2.54 -3.01
N PHE A 350 3.27 -1.91 -4.20
CA PHE A 350 2.88 -2.44 -5.50
C PHE A 350 1.35 -2.55 -5.67
N LEU A 351 0.90 -2.25 -6.87
CA LEU A 351 -0.51 -2.41 -7.25
C LEU A 351 -0.56 -2.85 -8.70
N THR A 352 -1.04 -4.07 -8.96
CA THR A 352 -1.14 -4.61 -10.31
C THR A 352 -2.51 -5.22 -10.56
N SER A 353 -2.88 -5.35 -11.83
CA SER A 353 -4.14 -6.00 -12.21
C SER A 353 -4.22 -7.46 -11.76
N ALA A 354 -3.08 -8.15 -11.62
CA ALA A 354 -3.02 -9.53 -11.14
C ALA A 354 -3.38 -9.67 -9.65
N MET A 355 -3.23 -8.57 -8.86
CA MET A 355 -3.60 -8.53 -7.45
C MET A 355 -5.11 -8.30 -7.25
N ILE A 356 -5.83 -7.87 -8.30
CA ILE A 356 -7.27 -7.63 -8.27
C ILE A 356 -7.93 -8.60 -9.27
N SER A 357 -8.09 -9.84 -8.87
CA SER A 357 -8.71 -10.84 -9.74
C SER A 357 -10.15 -10.45 -10.12
N LYS A 358 -10.42 -10.46 -11.40
CA LYS A 358 -11.75 -10.24 -11.98
C LYS A 358 -12.28 -11.47 -12.73
N THR A 359 -11.49 -12.54 -12.80
CA THR A 359 -11.79 -13.74 -13.57
C THR A 359 -11.45 -14.98 -12.76
N PRO A 360 -12.39 -15.94 -12.66
CA PRO A 360 -12.14 -17.20 -11.96
C PRO A 360 -10.92 -17.95 -12.50
N GLY A 361 -10.14 -18.51 -11.58
CA GLY A 361 -8.93 -19.27 -11.89
C GLY A 361 -7.71 -18.42 -12.23
N PHE A 362 -7.77 -17.10 -12.09
CA PHE A 362 -6.69 -16.20 -12.44
C PHE A 362 -6.42 -15.14 -11.36
N GLY A 363 -5.15 -14.77 -11.17
CA GLY A 363 -4.75 -13.69 -10.25
C GLY A 363 -4.89 -14.05 -8.78
N GLN A 364 -5.07 -13.03 -7.96
CA GLN A 364 -5.19 -13.15 -6.50
C GLN A 364 -6.37 -12.32 -6.01
N ALA A 365 -6.90 -12.71 -4.85
CA ALA A 365 -7.90 -11.94 -4.14
C ALA A 365 -7.52 -11.84 -2.66
N TYR A 366 -7.80 -10.70 -2.07
CA TYR A 366 -7.44 -10.34 -0.70
C TYR A 366 -8.67 -9.86 0.06
N LEU A 367 -8.92 -10.49 1.21
CA LEU A 367 -9.92 -10.04 2.17
C LEU A 367 -9.19 -9.69 3.46
N GLY A 368 -9.40 -8.47 3.96
CA GLY A 368 -8.84 -7.98 5.21
C GLY A 368 -9.87 -8.07 6.34
N ALA A 369 -9.44 -8.46 7.54
CA ALA A 369 -10.21 -8.34 8.76
C ALA A 369 -9.45 -7.44 9.72
N TYR A 370 -10.03 -6.29 10.04
CA TYR A 370 -9.47 -5.28 10.94
C TYR A 370 -10.20 -5.25 12.28
N HIS A 371 -11.38 -5.85 12.33
CA HIS A 371 -12.23 -5.97 13.49
C HIS A 371 -12.72 -7.40 13.64
N ASP A 372 -12.98 -7.80 14.91
CA ASP A 372 -13.61 -9.07 15.23
C ASP A 372 -15.12 -9.04 14.93
N LYS A 373 -15.79 -10.16 15.13
CA LYS A 373 -17.23 -10.33 14.93
C LYS A 373 -18.10 -9.31 15.70
N ASP A 374 -17.60 -8.79 16.80
CA ASP A 374 -18.30 -7.81 17.65
C ASP A 374 -17.90 -6.36 17.31
N GLY A 375 -17.07 -6.15 16.26
CA GLY A 375 -16.63 -4.83 15.80
C GLY A 375 -15.46 -4.25 16.60
N HIS A 376 -14.73 -5.04 17.38
CA HIS A 376 -13.59 -4.60 18.15
C HIS A 376 -12.27 -4.87 17.40
N ALA A 377 -11.28 -3.99 17.57
CA ALA A 377 -9.94 -4.24 17.09
C ALA A 377 -9.30 -5.45 17.78
N PHE A 378 -8.46 -6.19 17.06
CA PHE A 378 -7.80 -7.38 17.58
C PHE A 378 -6.70 -7.04 18.58
N ASP A 379 -6.81 -7.61 19.79
CA ASP A 379 -5.83 -7.51 20.87
C ASP A 379 -4.94 -8.77 20.90
N GLY A 380 -3.64 -8.59 20.72
CA GLY A 380 -2.70 -9.71 20.73
C GLY A 380 -2.53 -10.41 22.08
N GLY A 381 -3.13 -9.89 23.16
CA GLY A 381 -3.21 -10.54 24.46
C GLY A 381 -4.43 -11.47 24.64
N GLN A 382 -5.35 -11.47 23.67
CA GLN A 382 -6.55 -12.28 23.69
C GLN A 382 -6.45 -13.47 22.72
N SER A 383 -7.37 -14.41 22.86
CA SER A 383 -7.48 -15.56 21.96
C SER A 383 -8.64 -15.36 21.00
N TYR A 384 -8.40 -15.65 19.72
CA TYR A 384 -9.40 -15.57 18.66
C TYR A 384 -9.43 -16.86 17.85
N HIS A 385 -10.55 -17.08 17.18
CA HIS A 385 -10.82 -18.25 16.36
C HIS A 385 -11.37 -17.82 15.01
N LEU A 386 -10.91 -18.48 13.94
CA LEU A 386 -11.46 -18.38 12.59
C LEU A 386 -11.81 -19.78 12.09
N HIS A 387 -13.06 -20.01 11.81
CA HIS A 387 -13.52 -21.20 11.09
C HIS A 387 -13.42 -20.96 9.59
N VAL A 388 -12.49 -21.61 8.92
CA VAL A 388 -12.39 -21.60 7.44
C VAL A 388 -13.28 -22.71 6.89
N PRO A 389 -14.41 -22.39 6.23
CA PRO A 389 -15.33 -23.40 5.73
C PRO A 389 -14.68 -24.36 4.72
N PRO A 390 -15.25 -25.55 4.51
CA PRO A 390 -14.71 -26.49 3.53
C PRO A 390 -14.70 -25.89 2.12
N ASN A 391 -13.78 -26.39 1.28
CA ASN A 391 -13.64 -25.99 -0.12
C ASN A 391 -13.42 -24.48 -0.33
N PRO A 392 -12.42 -23.86 0.33
CA PRO A 392 -12.09 -22.46 0.05
C PRO A 392 -11.91 -22.25 -1.46
N PRO A 393 -12.50 -21.19 -2.04
CA PRO A 393 -12.56 -21.02 -3.50
C PRO A 393 -11.25 -20.51 -4.07
N ALA A 394 -10.21 -21.33 -4.00
CA ALA A 394 -8.88 -21.05 -4.52
C ALA A 394 -8.38 -22.27 -5.31
N GLN A 395 -8.11 -22.11 -6.59
CA GLN A 395 -7.60 -23.19 -7.44
C GLN A 395 -6.22 -23.66 -7.01
N GLN A 396 -5.36 -22.75 -6.54
CA GLN A 396 -4.02 -23.09 -6.13
C GLN A 396 -3.97 -23.38 -4.62
N PHE A 397 -4.22 -22.40 -3.79
CA PHE A 397 -4.28 -22.50 -2.34
C PHE A 397 -4.82 -21.19 -1.73
N TRP A 398 -5.10 -21.21 -0.45
CA TRP A 398 -5.43 -20.04 0.36
C TRP A 398 -4.39 -19.84 1.47
N SER A 399 -4.33 -18.65 2.06
CA SER A 399 -3.55 -18.39 3.26
C SER A 399 -4.20 -17.35 4.14
N VAL A 400 -3.99 -17.47 5.46
CA VAL A 400 -4.27 -16.42 6.43
C VAL A 400 -2.94 -15.93 6.98
N THR A 401 -2.68 -14.63 6.88
CA THR A 401 -1.46 -14.01 7.40
C THR A 401 -1.83 -12.90 8.36
N LEU A 402 -1.14 -12.84 9.51
CA LEU A 402 -1.32 -11.78 10.50
C LEU A 402 -0.24 -10.71 10.37
N TYR A 403 -0.67 -9.47 10.50
CA TYR A 403 0.18 -8.29 10.46
C TYR A 403 0.01 -7.43 11.70
N ASP A 404 1.08 -6.81 12.11
CA ASP A 404 1.08 -5.82 13.20
C ASP A 404 0.43 -4.51 12.71
N ILE A 405 -0.52 -3.98 13.48
CA ILE A 405 -1.30 -2.80 13.07
C ILE A 405 -0.47 -1.52 12.98
N ASP A 406 0.62 -1.43 13.72
CA ASP A 406 1.47 -0.24 13.76
C ASP A 406 2.48 -0.21 12.60
N THR A 407 3.09 -1.37 12.32
CA THR A 407 4.12 -1.48 11.29
C THR A 407 3.62 -1.96 9.95
N ARG A 408 2.45 -2.62 9.89
CA ARG A 408 1.91 -3.37 8.73
C ARG A 408 2.84 -4.49 8.25
N GLY A 409 3.90 -4.78 9.02
CA GLY A 409 4.77 -5.93 8.82
C GLY A 409 4.18 -7.19 9.47
N LEU A 410 4.84 -8.34 9.24
CA LEU A 410 4.44 -9.59 9.89
C LEU A 410 4.41 -9.46 11.42
N VAL A 411 3.42 -10.05 12.09
CA VAL A 411 3.43 -10.16 13.56
C VAL A 411 4.73 -10.79 14.02
N GLN A 412 5.37 -10.17 15.00
CA GLN A 412 6.67 -10.62 15.50
C GLN A 412 6.47 -11.56 16.70
N ASN A 413 7.02 -12.76 16.59
CA ASN A 413 6.99 -13.77 17.66
C ASN A 413 8.23 -14.68 17.59
N LYS A 414 8.52 -15.39 18.66
CA LYS A 414 9.68 -16.28 18.78
C LYS A 414 9.58 -17.55 17.93
N GLU A 415 8.36 -17.96 17.59
CA GLU A 415 8.06 -19.12 16.76
C GLU A 415 8.33 -18.85 15.27
N GLN A 416 8.49 -17.57 14.88
CA GLN A 416 8.65 -17.12 13.50
C GLN A 416 7.48 -17.56 12.60
N ILE A 417 6.26 -17.48 13.11
CA ILE A 417 5.04 -17.90 12.45
C ILE A 417 4.10 -16.69 12.34
N ALA A 418 3.75 -16.32 11.11
CA ALA A 418 2.78 -15.26 10.83
C ALA A 418 1.64 -15.70 9.91
N ASP A 419 1.69 -16.94 9.38
CA ASP A 419 0.66 -17.43 8.48
C ASP A 419 0.27 -18.89 8.72
N ARG A 420 -0.90 -19.24 8.20
CA ARG A 420 -1.33 -20.62 8.01
C ARG A 420 -1.92 -20.80 6.61
N ASN A 421 -1.55 -21.93 5.98
CA ASN A 421 -2.01 -22.31 4.66
C ASN A 421 -1.95 -23.84 4.48
N PRO A 422 -2.69 -24.42 3.52
CA PRO A 422 -2.79 -25.87 3.35
C PRO A 422 -1.50 -26.54 2.80
N ARG A 423 -0.48 -25.79 2.41
CA ARG A 423 0.81 -26.31 1.97
C ARG A 423 1.75 -26.61 3.14
N GLN A 424 1.43 -26.10 4.33
CA GLN A 424 2.22 -26.35 5.53
C GLN A 424 1.93 -27.75 6.07
N PRO A 425 2.98 -28.51 6.46
CA PRO A 425 2.80 -29.82 7.05
C PRO A 425 2.09 -29.74 8.41
N GLY A 426 1.23 -30.68 8.67
CA GLY A 426 0.57 -30.82 9.97
C GLY A 426 -0.70 -29.98 10.16
N LEU A 427 -1.11 -29.17 9.19
CA LEU A 427 -2.39 -28.44 9.27
C LEU A 427 -3.55 -29.44 9.46
N VAL A 428 -4.25 -29.33 10.59
CA VAL A 428 -5.36 -30.22 10.98
C VAL A 428 -6.63 -29.73 10.29
N LYS A 429 -7.34 -30.64 9.63
CA LYS A 429 -8.66 -30.42 9.02
C LYS A 429 -9.72 -31.16 9.81
N ASN A 430 -10.89 -30.56 9.89
CA ASN A 430 -12.09 -31.21 10.42
C ASN A 430 -12.59 -32.32 9.46
N ALA A 431 -13.51 -33.16 9.95
CA ALA A 431 -14.06 -34.28 9.20
C ALA A 431 -14.78 -33.86 7.90
N ASP A 432 -15.34 -32.65 7.87
CA ASP A 432 -16.01 -32.03 6.70
C ASP A 432 -15.04 -31.31 5.75
N GLY A 433 -13.73 -31.26 6.09
CA GLY A 433 -12.69 -30.57 5.33
C GLY A 433 -12.51 -29.09 5.68
N SER A 434 -13.27 -28.54 6.61
CA SER A 434 -13.04 -27.20 7.18
C SER A 434 -11.75 -27.15 8.01
N VAL A 435 -11.30 -25.94 8.32
CA VAL A 435 -10.08 -25.71 9.13
C VAL A 435 -10.38 -24.68 10.19
N ASP A 436 -10.10 -25.00 11.44
CA ASP A 436 -10.16 -24.06 12.55
C ASP A 436 -8.77 -23.46 12.79
N LEU A 437 -8.64 -22.15 12.69
CA LEU A 437 -7.42 -21.41 12.98
C LEU A 437 -7.55 -20.63 14.27
N TYR A 438 -6.45 -20.56 15.03
CA TYR A 438 -6.39 -19.86 16.30
C TYR A 438 -5.32 -18.78 16.29
N PHE A 439 -5.65 -17.62 16.84
CA PHE A 439 -4.75 -16.48 17.00
C PHE A 439 -4.68 -16.14 18.49
N ALA A 440 -3.57 -16.43 19.14
CA ALA A 440 -3.46 -16.36 20.58
C ALA A 440 -2.01 -16.26 21.06
N PRO A 441 -1.73 -15.76 22.29
CA PRO A 441 -0.38 -15.79 22.86
C PRO A 441 0.20 -17.19 23.07
N ALA A 442 -0.66 -18.19 23.23
CA ALA A 442 -0.27 -19.60 23.41
C ALA A 442 -1.12 -20.52 22.55
N ALA A 443 -0.51 -21.59 22.06
CA ALA A 443 -1.19 -22.57 21.23
C ALA A 443 -2.29 -23.30 22.04
N PRO A 444 -3.52 -23.41 21.53
CA PRO A 444 -4.51 -24.30 22.12
C PRO A 444 -4.05 -25.75 21.99
N LYS A 445 -4.26 -26.54 23.03
CA LYS A 445 -3.88 -27.96 23.07
C LYS A 445 -4.50 -28.75 21.92
N GLY A 446 -3.68 -29.40 21.10
CA GLY A 446 -4.11 -30.19 19.96
C GLY A 446 -4.29 -29.39 18.65
N PHE A 447 -4.07 -28.05 18.69
CA PHE A 447 -4.18 -27.16 17.54
C PHE A 447 -2.87 -26.40 17.27
N GLU A 448 -1.74 -26.92 17.69
CA GLU A 448 -0.43 -26.27 17.56
C GLU A 448 -0.09 -25.98 16.09
N HIS A 449 -0.55 -26.82 15.17
CA HIS A 449 -0.35 -26.63 13.72
C HIS A 449 -1.36 -25.67 13.07
N ASN A 450 -2.44 -25.32 13.77
CA ASN A 450 -3.49 -24.40 13.33
C ASN A 450 -3.41 -23.05 14.02
N TRP A 451 -2.35 -22.77 14.75
CA TRP A 451 -2.18 -21.59 15.57
C TRP A 451 -1.16 -20.62 14.95
N ILE A 452 -1.48 -19.33 15.02
CA ILE A 452 -0.54 -18.24 14.76
C ILE A 452 -0.34 -17.46 16.07
N PRO A 453 0.90 -17.34 16.55
CA PRO A 453 1.21 -16.62 17.79
C PRO A 453 0.91 -15.13 17.67
N THR A 454 0.22 -14.57 18.68
CA THR A 454 0.05 -13.13 18.88
C THR A 454 0.83 -12.66 20.11
N THR A 455 1.04 -11.34 20.24
CA THR A 455 1.87 -10.78 21.31
C THR A 455 1.04 -9.83 22.16
N PRO A 456 0.92 -10.05 23.49
CA PRO A 456 0.26 -9.12 24.41
C PRO A 456 0.80 -7.69 24.26
N GLY A 457 -0.09 -6.70 24.28
CA GLY A 457 0.25 -5.29 24.10
C GLY A 457 0.50 -4.85 22.66
N ARG A 458 0.32 -5.76 21.68
CA ARG A 458 0.34 -5.46 20.25
C ARG A 458 -1.02 -5.77 19.63
N SER A 459 -1.50 -4.89 18.78
CA SER A 459 -2.70 -5.14 17.97
C SER A 459 -2.30 -5.64 16.58
N TRP A 460 -3.19 -6.36 15.95
CA TRP A 460 -2.94 -7.01 14.67
C TRP A 460 -4.18 -6.94 13.77
N PHE A 461 -4.01 -7.28 12.50
CA PHE A 461 -5.07 -7.51 11.53
C PHE A 461 -4.73 -8.74 10.69
N ALA A 462 -5.69 -9.26 9.97
CA ALA A 462 -5.53 -10.47 9.19
C ALA A 462 -5.86 -10.25 7.72
N TRP A 463 -5.07 -10.86 6.83
CA TRP A 463 -5.47 -11.02 5.44
C TRP A 463 -5.73 -12.48 5.11
N PHE A 464 -6.89 -12.72 4.50
CA PHE A 464 -7.23 -13.97 3.84
C PHE A 464 -6.94 -13.83 2.35
N ARG A 465 -6.02 -14.63 1.83
CA ARG A 465 -5.63 -14.63 0.42
C ARG A 465 -6.15 -15.85 -0.29
N LEU A 466 -6.71 -15.63 -1.49
CA LEU A 466 -7.09 -16.68 -2.43
C LEU A 466 -6.19 -16.59 -3.67
N TYR A 467 -5.47 -17.64 -3.96
CA TYR A 467 -4.60 -17.72 -5.15
C TYR A 467 -5.34 -18.44 -6.26
N ALA A 468 -5.55 -17.75 -7.40
CA ALA A 468 -6.46 -18.13 -8.47
C ALA A 468 -7.87 -18.38 -7.93
N PRO A 469 -8.59 -17.32 -7.46
CA PRO A 469 -9.91 -17.46 -6.86
C PRO A 469 -10.90 -18.06 -7.85
N LEU A 470 -11.86 -18.86 -7.33
CA LEU A 470 -12.89 -19.56 -8.11
C LEU A 470 -14.25 -18.86 -7.96
N GLU A 471 -15.22 -19.28 -8.78
CA GLU A 471 -16.57 -18.70 -8.85
C GLU A 471 -17.21 -18.38 -7.50
N PRO A 472 -17.18 -19.30 -6.48
CA PRO A 472 -17.82 -19.03 -5.17
C PRO A 472 -17.26 -17.82 -4.40
N TYR A 473 -16.08 -17.31 -4.77
CA TYR A 473 -15.58 -16.02 -4.26
C TYR A 473 -16.30 -14.84 -4.94
N PHE A 474 -16.50 -14.90 -6.25
CA PHE A 474 -17.08 -13.80 -7.03
C PHE A 474 -18.59 -13.65 -6.81
N ASP A 475 -19.32 -14.76 -6.75
CA ASP A 475 -20.75 -14.79 -6.47
C ASP A 475 -21.08 -14.74 -4.97
N LYS A 476 -20.03 -14.76 -4.11
CA LYS A 476 -20.11 -14.66 -2.63
C LYS A 476 -20.88 -15.82 -1.98
N THR A 477 -20.94 -16.98 -2.64
CA THR A 477 -21.61 -18.18 -2.12
C THR A 477 -20.79 -18.93 -1.11
N TRP A 478 -19.46 -18.70 -1.06
CA TRP A 478 -18.59 -19.24 0.00
C TRP A 478 -18.62 -18.34 1.23
N PRO A 479 -19.18 -18.83 2.37
CA PRO A 479 -19.48 -17.99 3.52
C PRO A 479 -18.32 -17.94 4.51
N LEU A 480 -17.27 -17.14 4.26
CA LEU A 480 -16.21 -16.91 5.24
C LEU A 480 -16.79 -16.18 6.46
N PRO A 481 -16.84 -16.81 7.66
CA PRO A 481 -17.30 -16.16 8.88
C PRO A 481 -16.26 -15.17 9.40
N ASP A 482 -16.72 -14.25 10.25
CA ASP A 482 -15.83 -13.31 10.92
C ASP A 482 -14.94 -14.03 11.96
N ILE A 483 -13.80 -13.42 12.25
CA ILE A 483 -12.91 -13.85 13.34
C ILE A 483 -13.60 -13.51 14.66
N GLU A 484 -13.74 -14.49 15.55
CA GLU A 484 -14.42 -14.30 16.83
C GLU A 484 -13.47 -14.47 18.02
N LYS A 485 -13.71 -13.69 19.07
CA LYS A 485 -12.98 -13.81 20.32
C LYS A 485 -13.40 -15.09 21.06
N VAL A 486 -12.43 -15.90 21.47
CA VAL A 486 -12.66 -17.09 22.29
C VAL A 486 -12.94 -16.64 23.71
N LYS A 487 -14.05 -17.17 24.29
CA LYS A 487 -14.50 -16.85 25.66
C LYS A 487 -13.68 -17.60 26.70
#